data_a2d9de02b2fff952f57606662d858c7e
#
_entry.id   a2d9de02b2fff952f57606662d858c7e
#
_cell.length_a   1.000
_cell.length_b   1.000
_cell.length_c   1.000
_cell.angle_alpha   90.00
_cell.angle_beta   90.00
_cell.angle_gamma   90.00
#
_symmetry.space_group_name_H-M   'P 1'
#
loop_
_entity.id
_entity.type
_entity.pdbx_description
1 polymer ?
#
loop_
_entity_poly.entity_id
_entity_poly.type
_entity_poly.pdbx_seq_one_letter_code
_entity_poly.pdbx_strand_id
1 'polypeptide(L)'
;MGFNEILSSIFGNKSTRDMKEIKPWVEKIKAAYPEIEALDNDALRAKTEELKKYIYESAANERAKVEELKASVENTELEDREDIFAQIDKIEKEILEKYEKALDEVLPVAFSIVKATAKRFAENEEIVVTATEFDRHLACLLYTSPS
;
A
#
# COMPACT_ATOMS: atom_id res chain seq x y z
N MET A 1 -22.20 -41.72 1.34
CA MET A 1 -21.17 -40.77 0.89
C MET A 1 -21.72 -40.03 -0.28
N GLY A 2 -21.97 -38.73 -0.12
CA GLY A 2 -22.55 -37.90 -1.16
C GLY A 2 -21.51 -37.47 -2.19
N PHE A 3 -21.91 -37.28 -3.45
CA PHE A 3 -21.05 -36.83 -4.54
C PHE A 3 -20.26 -35.54 -4.17
N ASN A 4 -20.86 -34.66 -3.37
CA ASN A 4 -20.23 -33.44 -2.85
C ASN A 4 -19.09 -33.73 -1.85
N GLU A 5 -19.16 -34.80 -1.06
CA GLU A 5 -18.08 -35.21 -0.13
C GLU A 5 -16.87 -35.75 -0.91
N ILE A 6 -17.10 -36.46 -2.00
CA ILE A 6 -16.03 -36.95 -2.87
C ILE A 6 -15.35 -35.80 -3.59
N LEU A 7 -16.12 -34.84 -4.11
CA LEU A 7 -15.56 -33.64 -4.76
C LEU A 7 -14.76 -32.77 -3.77
N SER A 8 -15.25 -32.56 -2.55
CA SER A 8 -14.52 -31.80 -1.54
C SER A 8 -13.23 -32.50 -1.09
N SER A 9 -13.21 -33.83 -1.08
CA SER A 9 -12.02 -34.63 -0.79
C SER A 9 -10.95 -34.56 -1.88
N ILE A 10 -11.35 -34.47 -3.16
CA ILE A 10 -10.43 -34.44 -4.31
C ILE A 10 -9.91 -33.03 -4.57
N PHE A 11 -10.78 -32.01 -4.51
CA PHE A 11 -10.45 -30.62 -4.84
C PHE A 11 -10.12 -29.75 -3.62
N GLY A 12 -10.24 -30.26 -2.41
CA GLY A 12 -10.18 -29.47 -1.18
C GLY A 12 -11.37 -28.50 -1.05
N ASN A 13 -11.65 -28.02 0.13
CA ASN A 13 -12.61 -26.94 0.29
C ASN A 13 -11.99 -25.59 -0.07
N LYS A 14 -12.81 -24.55 -0.27
CA LYS A 14 -12.37 -23.18 -0.58
C LYS A 14 -11.29 -22.72 0.42
N SER A 15 -11.50 -22.96 1.72
CA SER A 15 -10.56 -22.60 2.79
C SER A 15 -9.17 -23.19 2.58
N THR A 16 -9.07 -24.47 2.15
CA THR A 16 -7.76 -25.12 1.89
C THR A 16 -7.01 -24.47 0.73
N ARG A 17 -7.71 -24.02 -0.31
CA ARG A 17 -7.10 -23.31 -1.44
C ARG A 17 -6.66 -21.93 -1.04
N ASP A 18 -7.53 -21.18 -0.36
CA ASP A 18 -7.23 -19.84 0.15
C ASP A 18 -6.01 -19.88 1.10
N MET A 19 -5.93 -20.90 1.96
CA MET A 19 -4.77 -21.09 2.84
C MET A 19 -3.46 -21.37 2.09
N LYS A 20 -3.51 -22.06 0.96
CA LYS A 20 -2.30 -22.28 0.13
C LYS A 20 -1.79 -20.99 -0.50
N GLU A 21 -2.70 -20.09 -0.90
CA GLU A 21 -2.36 -18.79 -1.47
C GLU A 21 -1.83 -17.82 -0.40
N ILE A 22 -2.43 -17.82 0.79
CA ILE A 22 -2.06 -16.91 1.90
C ILE A 22 -0.77 -17.35 2.60
N LYS A 23 -0.51 -18.66 2.73
CA LYS A 23 0.64 -19.17 3.49
C LYS A 23 1.99 -18.55 3.08
N PRO A 24 2.34 -18.41 1.79
CA PRO A 24 3.59 -17.77 1.38
C PRO A 24 3.71 -16.32 1.88
N TRP A 25 2.61 -15.57 1.89
CA TRP A 25 2.58 -14.20 2.43
C TRP A 25 2.81 -14.18 3.94
N VAL A 26 2.18 -15.08 4.68
CA VAL A 26 2.40 -15.23 6.13
C VAL A 26 3.86 -15.51 6.46
N GLU A 27 4.53 -16.37 5.69
CA GLU A 27 5.95 -16.67 5.90
C GLU A 27 6.84 -15.45 5.59
N LYS A 28 6.55 -14.69 4.52
CA LYS A 28 7.24 -13.43 4.22
C LYS A 28 7.06 -12.40 5.35
N ILE A 29 5.83 -12.26 5.87
CA ILE A 29 5.53 -11.34 6.99
C ILE A 29 6.31 -11.76 8.25
N LYS A 30 6.33 -13.06 8.57
CA LYS A 30 7.09 -13.58 9.71
C LYS A 30 8.59 -13.33 9.57
N ALA A 31 9.13 -13.43 8.36
CA ALA A 31 10.52 -13.16 8.10
C ALA A 31 10.88 -11.67 8.24
N ALA A 32 9.99 -10.75 7.83
CA ALA A 32 10.19 -9.32 7.96
C ALA A 32 9.96 -8.78 9.40
N TYR A 33 9.11 -9.47 10.18
CA TYR A 33 8.64 -8.97 11.47
C TYR A 33 9.73 -8.66 12.49
N PRO A 34 10.80 -9.47 12.70
CA PRO A 34 11.82 -9.21 13.72
C PRO A 34 12.55 -7.88 13.53
N GLU A 35 12.84 -7.51 12.29
CA GLU A 35 13.46 -6.23 11.96
C GLU A 35 12.54 -5.06 12.31
N ILE A 36 11.26 -5.17 11.98
CA ILE A 36 10.26 -4.14 12.24
C ILE A 36 9.93 -4.02 13.73
N GLU A 37 9.88 -5.14 14.45
CA GLU A 37 9.62 -5.15 15.89
C GLU A 37 10.74 -4.46 16.69
N ALA A 38 11.99 -4.54 16.21
CA ALA A 38 13.16 -3.93 16.83
C ALA A 38 13.23 -2.39 16.69
N LEU A 39 12.43 -1.79 15.79
CA LEU A 39 12.40 -0.33 15.58
C LEU A 39 11.79 0.36 16.80
N ASP A 40 12.24 1.57 17.12
CA ASP A 40 11.55 2.44 18.07
C ASP A 40 10.26 3.03 17.45
N ASN A 41 9.50 3.81 18.21
CA ASN A 41 8.20 4.32 17.76
C ASN A 41 8.33 5.32 16.60
N ASP A 42 9.34 6.19 16.64
CA ASP A 42 9.54 7.18 15.59
C ASP A 42 10.11 6.53 14.32
N ALA A 43 11.04 5.57 14.45
CA ALA A 43 11.54 4.79 13.33
C ALA A 43 10.44 3.95 12.66
N LEU A 44 9.48 3.42 13.43
CA LEU A 44 8.34 2.69 12.89
C LEU A 44 7.42 3.61 12.06
N ARG A 45 7.21 4.85 12.51
CA ARG A 45 6.49 5.88 11.73
C ARG A 45 7.24 6.26 10.45
N ALA A 46 8.55 6.50 10.57
CA ALA A 46 9.39 6.81 9.42
C ALA A 46 9.39 5.68 8.38
N LYS A 47 9.38 4.42 8.82
CA LYS A 47 9.28 3.26 7.92
C LYS A 47 7.98 3.27 7.11
N THR A 48 6.88 3.72 7.69
CA THR A 48 5.61 3.87 6.96
C THR A 48 5.72 4.90 5.84
N GLU A 49 6.37 6.04 6.09
CA GLU A 49 6.60 7.06 5.06
C GLU A 49 7.57 6.58 3.97
N GLU A 50 8.58 5.80 4.33
CA GLU A 50 9.48 5.13 3.36
C GLU A 50 8.70 4.22 2.40
N LEU A 51 7.77 3.39 2.91
CA LEU A 51 6.95 2.53 2.07
C LEU A 51 6.03 3.34 1.13
N LYS A 52 5.40 4.39 1.63
CA LYS A 52 4.57 5.28 0.80
C LYS A 52 5.38 5.92 -0.31
N LYS A 53 6.57 6.41 0.01
CA LYS A 53 7.49 6.99 -0.95
C LYS A 53 7.91 5.98 -2.01
N TYR A 54 8.28 4.76 -1.60
CA TYR A 54 8.64 3.68 -2.53
C TYR A 54 7.52 3.38 -3.53
N ILE A 55 6.27 3.20 -3.05
CA ILE A 55 5.12 2.98 -3.92
C ILE A 55 4.95 4.15 -4.88
N TYR A 56 4.96 5.38 -4.37
CA TYR A 56 4.77 6.56 -5.20
C TYR A 56 5.85 6.73 -6.26
N GLU A 57 7.12 6.48 -5.92
CA GLU A 57 8.27 6.61 -6.82
C GLU A 57 8.33 5.48 -7.87
N SER A 58 7.70 4.34 -7.63
CA SER A 58 7.69 3.20 -8.57
C SER A 58 7.14 3.55 -9.96
N ALA A 59 6.26 4.53 -10.06
CA ALA A 59 5.66 5.01 -11.30
C ALA A 59 5.98 6.49 -11.62
N ALA A 60 7.08 7.04 -11.08
CA ALA A 60 7.41 8.46 -11.22
C ALA A 60 7.60 8.90 -12.69
N ASN A 61 8.27 8.08 -13.49
CA ASN A 61 8.55 8.37 -14.89
C ASN A 61 7.26 8.38 -15.73
N GLU A 62 6.37 7.43 -15.48
CA GLU A 62 5.09 7.32 -16.18
C GLU A 62 4.18 8.48 -15.82
N ARG A 63 4.12 8.87 -14.55
CA ARG A 63 3.37 10.06 -14.12
C ARG A 63 3.90 11.33 -14.76
N ALA A 64 5.23 11.50 -14.83
CA ALA A 64 5.82 12.66 -15.52
C ALA A 64 5.41 12.72 -16.98
N LYS A 65 5.39 11.58 -17.69
CA LYS A 65 4.93 11.50 -19.07
C LYS A 65 3.45 11.85 -19.22
N VAL A 66 2.60 11.38 -18.30
CA VAL A 66 1.17 11.72 -18.31
C VAL A 66 0.99 13.23 -18.16
N GLU A 67 1.71 13.88 -17.23
CA GLU A 67 1.63 15.34 -17.06
C GLU A 67 2.14 16.11 -18.29
N GLU A 68 3.21 15.63 -18.92
CA GLU A 68 3.72 16.20 -20.17
C GLU A 68 2.68 16.10 -21.30
N LEU A 69 2.05 14.94 -21.48
CA LEU A 69 1.00 14.73 -22.46
C LEU A 69 -0.22 15.60 -22.16
N LYS A 70 -0.66 15.68 -20.91
CA LYS A 70 -1.78 16.55 -20.50
C LYS A 70 -1.49 18.03 -20.81
N ALA A 71 -0.27 18.49 -20.56
CA ALA A 71 0.14 19.86 -20.87
C ALA A 71 0.19 20.13 -22.38
N SER A 72 0.40 19.13 -23.22
CA SER A 72 0.43 19.27 -24.69
C SER A 72 -0.97 19.39 -25.31
N VAL A 73 -2.02 18.90 -24.65
CA VAL A 73 -3.39 18.84 -25.20
C VAL A 73 -3.90 20.22 -25.62
N GLU A 74 -3.60 21.26 -24.82
CA GLU A 74 -4.09 22.64 -25.12
C GLU A 74 -3.49 23.19 -26.41
N ASN A 75 -2.26 22.77 -26.76
CA ASN A 75 -1.52 23.23 -27.95
C ASN A 75 -1.68 22.31 -29.17
N THR A 76 -2.50 21.24 -29.04
CA THR A 76 -2.70 20.24 -30.08
C THR A 76 -4.03 20.49 -30.82
N GLU A 77 -4.03 20.30 -32.13
CA GLU A 77 -5.23 20.40 -32.97
C GLU A 77 -6.29 19.38 -32.49
N LEU A 78 -7.57 19.74 -32.67
CA LEU A 78 -8.68 18.97 -32.09
C LEU A 78 -8.70 17.50 -32.57
N GLU A 79 -8.31 17.28 -33.85
CA GLU A 79 -8.29 15.97 -34.47
C GLU A 79 -7.24 15.03 -33.89
N ASP A 80 -6.12 15.57 -33.38
CA ASP A 80 -5.00 14.79 -32.84
C ASP A 80 -5.11 14.54 -31.32
N ARG A 81 -6.08 15.18 -30.63
CA ARG A 81 -6.25 15.04 -29.18
C ARG A 81 -6.67 13.64 -28.76
N GLU A 82 -7.43 12.94 -29.59
CA GLU A 82 -7.87 11.57 -29.33
C GLU A 82 -6.66 10.63 -29.18
N ASP A 83 -5.65 10.78 -30.01
CA ASP A 83 -4.42 9.99 -29.94
C ASP A 83 -3.63 10.27 -28.64
N ILE A 84 -3.62 11.53 -28.19
CA ILE A 84 -2.98 11.89 -26.91
C ILE A 84 -3.72 11.23 -25.76
N PHE A 85 -5.05 11.30 -25.72
CA PHE A 85 -5.83 10.64 -24.65
C PHE A 85 -5.64 9.12 -24.67
N ALA A 86 -5.59 8.49 -25.84
CA ALA A 86 -5.31 7.06 -25.95
C ALA A 86 -3.91 6.69 -25.40
N GLN A 87 -2.92 7.57 -25.60
CA GLN A 87 -1.58 7.38 -25.00
C GLN A 87 -1.61 7.55 -23.48
N ILE A 88 -2.33 8.55 -22.96
CA ILE A 88 -2.50 8.75 -21.53
C ILE A 88 -3.13 7.52 -20.89
N ASP A 89 -4.24 7.02 -21.43
CA ASP A 89 -4.93 5.83 -20.93
C ASP A 89 -4.03 4.59 -20.86
N LYS A 90 -3.15 4.44 -21.87
CA LYS A 90 -2.18 3.35 -21.87
C LYS A 90 -1.16 3.50 -20.76
N ILE A 91 -0.60 4.70 -20.57
CA ILE A 91 0.40 4.95 -19.53
C ILE A 91 -0.24 4.85 -18.13
N GLU A 92 -1.48 5.30 -17.96
CA GLU A 92 -2.19 5.15 -16.69
C GLU A 92 -2.40 3.68 -16.30
N LYS A 93 -2.62 2.78 -17.26
CA LYS A 93 -2.61 1.32 -17.00
C LYS A 93 -1.24 0.82 -16.56
N GLU A 94 -0.16 1.27 -17.21
CA GLU A 94 1.22 0.93 -16.80
C GLU A 94 1.52 1.43 -15.38
N ILE A 95 1.00 2.60 -14.98
CA ILE A 95 1.10 3.12 -13.61
C ILE A 95 0.41 2.19 -12.63
N LEU A 96 -0.81 1.73 -12.92
CA LEU A 96 -1.55 0.81 -12.06
C LEU A 96 -0.80 -0.51 -11.87
N GLU A 97 -0.28 -1.11 -12.95
CA GLU A 97 0.51 -2.35 -12.88
C GLU A 97 1.78 -2.18 -12.02
N LYS A 98 2.46 -1.03 -12.12
CA LYS A 98 3.62 -0.72 -11.29
C LYS A 98 3.24 -0.54 -9.82
N TYR A 99 2.12 0.11 -9.55
CA TYR A 99 1.64 0.25 -8.17
C TYR A 99 1.23 -1.09 -7.57
N GLU A 100 0.53 -1.96 -8.31
CA GLU A 100 0.20 -3.31 -7.85
C GLU A 100 1.45 -4.09 -7.47
N LYS A 101 2.48 -4.06 -8.33
CA LYS A 101 3.75 -4.72 -8.06
C LYS A 101 4.44 -4.14 -6.82
N ALA A 102 4.53 -2.82 -6.71
CA ALA A 102 5.14 -2.16 -5.56
C ALA A 102 4.38 -2.45 -4.25
N LEU A 103 3.04 -2.49 -4.29
CA LEU A 103 2.19 -2.88 -3.16
C LEU A 103 2.47 -4.31 -2.71
N ASP A 104 2.59 -5.26 -3.64
CA ASP A 104 2.96 -6.64 -3.32
C ASP A 104 4.34 -6.75 -2.67
N GLU A 105 5.30 -5.97 -3.15
CA GLU A 105 6.67 -5.96 -2.61
C GLU A 105 6.72 -5.42 -1.17
N VAL A 106 5.94 -4.38 -0.84
CA VAL A 106 5.93 -3.78 0.50
C VAL A 106 4.97 -4.46 1.48
N LEU A 107 4.03 -5.27 1.00
CA LEU A 107 2.98 -5.89 1.80
C LEU A 107 3.50 -6.63 3.04
N PRO A 108 4.56 -7.45 3.00
CA PRO A 108 5.08 -8.13 4.19
C PRO A 108 5.55 -7.16 5.28
N VAL A 109 6.20 -6.07 4.88
CA VAL A 109 6.69 -5.04 5.81
C VAL A 109 5.52 -4.23 6.36
N ALA A 110 4.54 -3.86 5.54
CA ALA A 110 3.35 -3.14 5.97
C ALA A 110 2.56 -3.92 7.03
N PHE A 111 2.31 -5.21 6.81
CA PHE A 111 1.66 -6.08 7.81
C PHE A 111 2.49 -6.22 9.09
N SER A 112 3.81 -6.26 8.98
CA SER A 112 4.72 -6.29 10.13
C SER A 112 4.62 -5.00 10.96
N ILE A 113 4.52 -3.83 10.32
CA ILE A 113 4.31 -2.54 10.98
C ILE A 113 2.98 -2.53 11.75
N VAL A 114 1.89 -2.95 11.11
CA VAL A 114 0.57 -3.03 11.75
C VAL A 114 0.60 -3.96 12.96
N LYS A 115 1.22 -5.13 12.85
CA LYS A 115 1.36 -6.09 13.94
C LYS A 115 2.21 -5.52 15.09
N ALA A 116 3.35 -4.89 14.80
CA ALA A 116 4.21 -4.27 15.80
C ALA A 116 3.51 -3.11 16.51
N THR A 117 2.73 -2.30 15.77
CA THR A 117 1.93 -1.21 16.33
C THR A 117 0.84 -1.76 17.26
N ALA A 118 0.06 -2.74 16.80
CA ALA A 118 -0.98 -3.36 17.61
C ALA A 118 -0.43 -3.99 18.91
N LYS A 119 0.74 -4.64 18.84
CA LYS A 119 1.42 -5.17 20.01
C LYS A 119 1.74 -4.06 21.02
N ARG A 120 2.31 -2.94 20.55
CA ARG A 120 2.64 -1.79 21.42
C ARG A 120 1.42 -1.19 22.09
N PHE A 121 0.31 -1.05 21.38
CA PHE A 121 -0.95 -0.58 21.98
C PHE A 121 -1.50 -1.54 23.03
N ALA A 122 -1.28 -2.84 22.87
CA ALA A 122 -1.73 -3.85 23.84
C ALA A 122 -0.83 -3.96 25.09
N GLU A 123 0.47 -3.72 24.94
CA GLU A 123 1.46 -3.97 26.00
C GLU A 123 1.89 -2.70 26.74
N ASN A 124 1.64 -1.50 26.19
CA ASN A 124 2.07 -0.24 26.77
C ASN A 124 0.87 0.64 27.13
N GLU A 125 0.87 1.17 28.35
CA GLU A 125 -0.12 2.17 28.78
C GLU A 125 0.08 3.51 28.07
N GLU A 126 1.31 3.86 27.71
CA GLU A 126 1.70 5.08 27.04
C GLU A 126 2.66 4.80 25.90
N ILE A 127 2.45 5.44 24.76
CA ILE A 127 3.34 5.37 23.59
C ILE A 127 3.91 6.77 23.32
N VAL A 128 5.22 6.91 23.54
CA VAL A 128 5.92 8.17 23.32
C VAL A 128 6.41 8.25 21.88
N VAL A 129 6.07 9.34 21.20
CA VAL A 129 6.51 9.66 19.84
C VAL A 129 6.81 11.15 19.72
N THR A 130 7.65 11.53 18.76
CA THR A 130 7.93 12.93 18.45
C THR A 130 6.79 13.53 17.63
N ALA A 131 6.20 14.65 18.10
CA ALA A 131 5.15 15.34 17.37
C ALA A 131 5.71 15.98 16.09
N THR A 132 5.14 15.61 14.93
CA THR A 132 5.44 16.21 13.63
C THR A 132 4.71 17.56 13.46
N GLU A 133 5.03 18.33 12.42
CA GLU A 133 4.26 19.53 12.07
C GLU A 133 2.80 19.20 11.74
N PHE A 134 2.57 18.08 11.10
CA PHE A 134 1.22 17.58 10.80
C PHE A 134 0.43 17.27 12.08
N ASP A 135 1.04 16.63 13.07
CA ASP A 135 0.40 16.35 14.36
C ASP A 135 0.01 17.65 15.08
N ARG A 136 0.89 18.66 15.05
CA ARG A 136 0.61 19.98 15.64
C ARG A 136 -0.51 20.72 14.91
N HIS A 137 -0.54 20.61 13.58
CA HIS A 137 -1.62 21.19 12.77
C HIS A 137 -2.97 20.54 13.09
N LEU A 138 -3.03 19.22 13.18
CA LEU A 138 -4.24 18.50 13.58
C LEU A 138 -4.70 18.88 14.99
N ALA A 139 -3.79 18.98 15.95
CA ALA A 139 -4.12 19.40 17.30
C ALA A 139 -4.72 20.81 17.33
N CYS A 140 -4.18 21.72 16.52
CA CYS A 140 -4.72 23.09 16.39
C CYS A 140 -6.16 23.07 15.84
N LEU A 141 -6.43 22.28 14.80
CA LEU A 141 -7.77 22.16 14.20
C LEU A 141 -8.80 21.57 15.19
N LEU A 142 -8.39 20.57 15.97
CA LEU A 142 -9.27 19.94 16.98
C LEU A 142 -9.61 20.89 18.13
N TYR A 143 -8.67 21.77 18.52
CA TYR A 143 -8.91 22.78 19.58
C TYR A 143 -9.80 23.94 19.12
N THR A 144 -9.87 24.21 17.83
CA THR A 144 -10.68 25.30 17.25
C THR A 144 -12.05 24.85 16.78
N SER A 145 -12.36 23.55 16.83
CA SER A 145 -13.69 23.02 16.52
C SER A 145 -14.62 23.27 17.70
N PRO A 146 -15.73 24.03 17.53
CA PRO A 146 -16.71 24.20 18.61
C PRO A 146 -17.34 22.85 18.94
N SER A 147 -17.30 22.51 20.22
CA SER A 147 -17.96 21.35 20.83
C SER A 147 -19.48 21.46 20.76
#